data_cc35fb28da11e69d614ffcc147d0dd51
#
_entry.id   cc35fb28da11e69d614ffcc147d0dd51
#
_cell.length_a   1.000
_cell.length_b   1.000
_cell.length_c   1.000
_cell.angle_alpha   90.00
_cell.angle_beta   90.00
_cell.angle_gamma   90.00
#
_symmetry.space_group_name_H-M   'P 1'
#
loop_
_entity.id
_entity.type
_entity.pdbx_description
1 polymer ?
#
loop_
_entity_poly.entity_id
_entity_poly.type
_entity_poly.pdbx_seq_one_letter_code
_entity_poly.pdbx_strand_id
1 'polypeptide(L)'
;MNYQKNLEKLGLKLPDAKAPVGNYVATKITGKLLFVSGQISIDEKGELIKGKVGKDLDVDSGYNAAKRCALSIISQIMKASDNDLTKIKSCIKLTGFVNSTDNFQDQPKVINGASDLIASVFGDAGMHTRAAVSVNSLPLGLSLIHISEPTRHSD
;
A
#
# COMPACT_ATOMS: atom_id res chain seq x y z
N MET A 1 11.68 10.57 -14.76
CA MET A 1 12.12 9.45 -13.89
C MET A 1 11.40 8.18 -14.33
N ASN A 2 12.09 7.07 -14.43
CA ASN A 2 11.45 5.80 -14.83
C ASN A 2 11.15 4.96 -13.58
N TYR A 3 9.92 5.02 -13.11
CA TYR A 3 9.47 4.33 -11.90
C TYR A 3 9.55 2.80 -12.01
N GLN A 4 9.33 2.24 -13.20
CA GLN A 4 9.46 0.81 -13.45
C GLN A 4 10.92 0.33 -13.28
N LYS A 5 11.90 1.10 -13.77
CA LYS A 5 13.32 0.82 -13.51
C LYS A 5 13.67 0.90 -12.03
N ASN A 6 13.02 1.77 -11.26
CA ASN A 6 13.24 1.82 -9.82
C ASN A 6 12.77 0.53 -9.14
N LEU A 7 11.61 -0.02 -9.53
CA LEU A 7 11.15 -1.32 -9.05
C LEU A 7 12.14 -2.44 -9.36
N GLU A 8 12.65 -2.48 -10.60
CA GLU A 8 13.65 -3.46 -11.02
C GLU A 8 14.95 -3.36 -10.21
N LYS A 9 15.47 -2.14 -10.02
CA LYS A 9 16.67 -1.90 -9.20
C LYS A 9 16.50 -2.33 -7.74
N LEU A 10 15.29 -2.21 -7.20
CA LEU A 10 14.96 -2.65 -5.86
C LEU A 10 14.73 -4.17 -5.77
N GLY A 11 14.80 -4.89 -6.90
CA GLY A 11 14.53 -6.33 -6.97
C GLY A 11 13.09 -6.68 -6.63
N LEU A 12 12.15 -5.75 -6.84
CA LEU A 12 10.76 -5.91 -6.47
C LEU A 12 9.91 -6.36 -7.65
N LYS A 13 9.15 -7.42 -7.43
CA LYS A 13 8.13 -7.90 -8.35
C LYS A 13 6.75 -7.45 -7.85
N LEU A 14 6.00 -6.78 -8.72
CA LEU A 14 4.62 -6.43 -8.41
C LEU A 14 3.74 -7.69 -8.36
N PRO A 15 2.88 -7.82 -7.35
CA PRO A 15 1.84 -8.85 -7.35
C PRO A 15 0.80 -8.56 -8.45
N ASP A 16 0.04 -9.57 -8.82
CA ASP A 16 -1.09 -9.39 -9.73
C ASP A 16 -2.14 -8.45 -9.10
N ALA A 17 -2.62 -7.48 -9.88
CA ALA A 17 -3.68 -6.58 -9.45
C ALA A 17 -5.00 -7.37 -9.32
N LYS A 18 -5.35 -7.73 -8.09
CA LYS A 18 -6.55 -8.53 -7.80
C LYS A 18 -7.82 -7.73 -8.04
N ALA A 19 -8.86 -8.43 -8.51
CA ALA A 19 -10.20 -7.88 -8.58
C ALA A 19 -10.80 -7.74 -7.16
N PRO A 20 -11.67 -6.75 -6.92
CA PRO A 20 -12.36 -6.62 -5.65
C PRO A 20 -13.29 -7.80 -5.37
N VAL A 21 -13.42 -8.16 -4.10
CA VAL A 21 -14.28 -9.25 -3.63
C VAL A 21 -15.61 -8.66 -3.12
N GLY A 22 -16.31 -7.93 -3.97
CA GLY A 22 -17.57 -7.31 -3.58
C GLY A 22 -18.09 -6.33 -4.61
N ASN A 23 -19.16 -5.65 -4.28
CA ASN A 23 -19.78 -4.67 -5.18
C ASN A 23 -19.11 -3.30 -5.07
N TYR A 24 -17.85 -3.23 -5.46
CA TYR A 24 -17.05 -2.00 -5.54
C TYR A 24 -15.95 -2.14 -6.60
N VAL A 25 -15.20 -1.07 -6.87
CA VAL A 25 -14.10 -1.07 -7.84
C VAL A 25 -12.74 -0.95 -7.14
N ALA A 26 -11.72 -1.54 -7.72
CA ALA A 26 -10.36 -1.46 -7.17
C ALA A 26 -9.78 -0.05 -7.27
N THR A 27 -10.14 0.67 -8.32
CA THR A 27 -9.67 2.04 -8.57
C THR A 27 -10.79 2.89 -9.16
N LYS A 28 -10.74 4.20 -8.89
CA LYS A 28 -11.65 5.17 -9.50
C LYS A 28 -10.92 6.46 -9.80
N ILE A 29 -11.14 6.97 -11.00
CA ILE A 29 -10.58 8.24 -11.44
C ILE A 29 -11.68 9.30 -11.40
N THR A 30 -11.36 10.47 -10.84
CA THR A 30 -12.19 11.66 -10.91
C THR A 30 -11.30 12.88 -11.19
N GLY A 31 -11.53 13.56 -12.30
CA GLY A 31 -10.59 14.58 -12.77
C GLY A 31 -9.19 13.99 -12.90
N LYS A 32 -8.23 14.61 -12.24
CA LYS A 32 -6.82 14.16 -12.22
C LYS A 32 -6.46 13.33 -10.98
N LEU A 33 -7.43 12.84 -10.25
CA LEU A 33 -7.23 12.05 -9.04
C LEU A 33 -7.60 10.59 -9.26
N LEU A 34 -6.67 9.71 -8.92
CA LEU A 34 -6.87 8.27 -8.92
C LEU A 34 -6.99 7.78 -7.47
N PHE A 35 -8.15 7.25 -7.13
CA PHE A 35 -8.42 6.60 -5.84
C PHE A 35 -8.19 5.10 -5.95
N VAL A 36 -7.56 4.52 -4.95
CA VAL A 36 -7.30 3.08 -4.85
C VAL A 36 -7.98 2.54 -3.61
N SER A 37 -8.80 1.50 -3.77
CA SER A 37 -9.42 0.79 -2.65
C SER A 37 -8.37 0.13 -1.76
N GLY A 38 -8.73 -0.14 -0.50
CA GLY A 38 -7.84 -0.76 0.47
C GLY A 38 -7.17 -2.04 -0.06
N GLN A 39 -5.86 -2.08 0.03
CA GLN A 39 -5.06 -3.24 -0.34
C GLN A 39 -4.62 -3.98 0.93
N ILE A 40 -4.70 -5.29 0.88
CA ILE A 40 -4.46 -6.16 2.02
C ILE A 40 -3.03 -6.69 2.05
N SER A 41 -2.58 -7.11 3.23
CA SER A 41 -1.26 -7.71 3.41
C SER A 41 -1.24 -9.16 2.89
N ILE A 42 -0.55 -9.39 1.79
CA ILE A 42 -0.29 -10.70 1.20
C ILE A 42 1.21 -10.90 0.99
N ASP A 43 1.68 -12.12 1.18
CA ASP A 43 3.08 -12.48 0.96
C ASP A 43 3.41 -12.75 -0.52
N GLU A 44 4.64 -13.17 -0.81
CA GLU A 44 5.10 -13.49 -2.17
C GLU A 44 4.37 -14.71 -2.76
N LYS A 45 3.81 -15.58 -1.94
CA LYS A 45 3.04 -16.76 -2.36
C LYS A 45 1.56 -16.43 -2.59
N GLY A 46 1.15 -15.20 -2.25
CA GLY A 46 -0.24 -14.77 -2.33
C GLY A 46 -1.09 -15.16 -1.11
N GLU A 47 -0.43 -15.59 -0.03
CA GLU A 47 -1.10 -15.93 1.23
C GLU A 47 -1.32 -14.69 2.09
N LEU A 48 -2.40 -14.69 2.87
CA LEU A 48 -2.73 -13.58 3.77
C LEU A 48 -1.76 -13.52 4.94
N ILE A 49 -1.19 -12.33 5.19
CA ILE A 49 -0.40 -12.07 6.40
C ILE A 49 -1.37 -11.68 7.51
N LYS A 50 -1.55 -12.55 8.48
CA LYS A 50 -2.52 -12.43 9.57
C LYS A 50 -1.83 -12.20 10.91
N GLY A 51 -2.62 -11.75 11.89
CA GLY A 51 -2.19 -11.61 13.27
C GLY A 51 -2.12 -10.17 13.76
N LYS A 52 -2.05 -10.01 15.06
CA LYS A 52 -1.92 -8.72 15.74
C LYS A 52 -0.45 -8.34 15.88
N VAL A 53 -0.10 -7.14 15.42
CA VAL A 53 1.21 -6.55 15.67
C VAL A 53 1.35 -6.22 17.16
N GLY A 54 2.46 -6.60 17.74
CA GLY A 54 2.70 -6.51 19.17
C GLY A 54 2.35 -7.79 19.96
N LYS A 55 1.74 -8.78 19.32
CA LYS A 55 1.46 -10.11 19.89
C LYS A 55 1.92 -11.23 18.96
N ASP A 56 1.26 -11.37 17.80
CA ASP A 56 1.54 -12.44 16.84
C ASP A 56 2.69 -12.06 15.88
N LEU A 57 2.84 -10.78 15.62
CA LEU A 57 3.84 -10.19 14.75
C LEU A 57 4.63 -9.11 15.48
N ASP A 58 5.93 -9.00 15.21
CA ASP A 58 6.76 -7.89 15.63
C ASP A 58 6.66 -6.68 14.67
N VAL A 59 7.34 -5.58 15.01
CA VAL A 59 7.34 -4.36 14.21
C VAL A 59 7.94 -4.61 12.82
N ASP A 60 9.01 -5.40 12.72
CA ASP A 60 9.66 -5.69 11.44
C ASP A 60 8.77 -6.51 10.51
N SER A 61 8.06 -7.50 11.06
CA SER A 61 7.05 -8.26 10.30
C SER A 61 5.89 -7.37 9.85
N GLY A 62 5.44 -6.45 10.70
CA GLY A 62 4.45 -5.44 10.35
C GLY A 62 4.94 -4.49 9.25
N TYR A 63 6.19 -4.03 9.33
CA TYR A 63 6.83 -3.22 8.29
C TYR A 63 6.81 -3.93 6.93
N ASN A 64 7.20 -5.21 6.90
CA ASN A 64 7.18 -6.01 5.68
C ASN A 64 5.76 -6.21 5.15
N ALA A 65 4.77 -6.41 6.02
CA ALA A 65 3.36 -6.50 5.62
C ALA A 65 2.86 -5.18 5.00
N ALA A 66 3.24 -4.02 5.56
CA ALA A 66 2.93 -2.71 4.99
C ALA A 66 3.57 -2.51 3.62
N LYS A 67 4.83 -2.93 3.45
CA LYS A 67 5.52 -2.93 2.15
C LYS A 67 4.77 -3.78 1.12
N ARG A 68 4.26 -4.95 1.51
CA ARG A 68 3.44 -5.81 0.63
C ARG A 68 2.14 -5.13 0.21
N CYS A 69 1.44 -4.46 1.14
CA CYS A 69 0.26 -3.66 0.81
C CYS A 69 0.58 -2.57 -0.23
N ALA A 70 1.70 -1.86 -0.06
CA ALA A 70 2.13 -0.82 -1.00
C ALA A 70 2.47 -1.38 -2.39
N LEU A 71 3.07 -2.55 -2.49
CA LEU A 71 3.26 -3.23 -3.79
C LEU A 71 1.93 -3.52 -4.48
N SER A 72 0.91 -3.96 -3.72
CA SER A 72 -0.43 -4.17 -4.26
C SER A 72 -1.09 -2.87 -4.72
N ILE A 73 -0.87 -1.76 -4.00
CA ILE A 73 -1.32 -0.42 -4.43
C ILE A 73 -0.67 -0.04 -5.77
N ILE A 74 0.65 -0.21 -5.89
CA ILE A 74 1.37 0.10 -7.15
C ILE A 74 0.86 -0.77 -8.29
N SER A 75 0.53 -2.04 -8.05
CA SER A 75 -0.08 -2.92 -9.05
C SER A 75 -1.43 -2.39 -9.55
N GLN A 76 -2.28 -1.91 -8.65
CA GLN A 76 -3.56 -1.30 -9.02
C GLN A 76 -3.38 0.00 -9.80
N ILE A 77 -2.42 0.83 -9.39
CA ILE A 77 -2.06 2.07 -10.10
C ILE A 77 -1.54 1.74 -11.50
N MET A 78 -0.65 0.75 -11.64
CA MET A 78 -0.12 0.28 -12.91
C MET A 78 -1.26 -0.11 -13.86
N LYS A 79 -2.19 -0.93 -13.38
CA LYS A 79 -3.36 -1.36 -14.15
C LYS A 79 -4.24 -0.18 -14.56
N ALA A 80 -4.50 0.76 -13.64
CA ALA A 80 -5.35 1.93 -13.90
C ALA A 80 -4.70 2.96 -14.85
N SER A 81 -3.39 2.91 -15.03
CA SER A 81 -2.61 3.78 -15.92
C SER A 81 -2.16 3.10 -17.21
N ASP A 82 -2.84 2.05 -17.64
CA ASP A 82 -2.52 1.31 -18.88
C ASP A 82 -1.07 0.79 -18.90
N ASN A 83 -0.58 0.32 -17.75
CA ASN A 83 0.80 -0.13 -17.53
C ASN A 83 1.87 0.96 -17.72
N ASP A 84 1.51 2.22 -17.57
CA ASP A 84 2.42 3.36 -17.67
C ASP A 84 2.45 4.19 -16.39
N LEU A 85 3.38 3.88 -15.47
CA LEU A 85 3.55 4.63 -14.23
C LEU A 85 4.03 6.09 -14.44
N THR A 86 4.51 6.45 -15.62
CA THR A 86 4.94 7.85 -15.91
C THR A 86 3.77 8.84 -15.89
N LYS A 87 2.54 8.32 -16.03
CA LYS A 87 1.31 9.10 -15.88
C LYS A 87 1.09 9.59 -14.45
N ILE A 88 1.73 8.97 -13.45
CA ILE A 88 1.61 9.36 -12.04
C ILE A 88 2.47 10.58 -11.77
N LYS A 89 1.86 11.65 -11.28
CA LYS A 89 2.53 12.92 -10.98
C LYS A 89 2.91 13.05 -9.51
N SER A 90 2.10 12.55 -8.62
CA SER A 90 2.41 12.53 -7.18
C SER A 90 1.48 11.58 -6.42
N CYS A 91 2.02 10.93 -5.41
CA CYS A 91 1.24 10.32 -4.34
C CYS A 91 0.84 11.42 -3.35
N ILE A 92 -0.45 11.55 -3.05
CA ILE A 92 -0.93 12.65 -2.21
C ILE A 92 -1.09 12.21 -0.77
N LYS A 93 -1.68 11.02 -0.54
CA LYS A 93 -1.96 10.54 0.81
C LYS A 93 -1.90 9.02 0.90
N LEU A 94 -1.39 8.53 2.01
CA LEU A 94 -1.53 7.14 2.44
C LEU A 94 -2.23 7.07 3.79
N THR A 95 -3.15 6.13 3.94
CA THR A 95 -3.76 5.81 5.23
C THR A 95 -3.51 4.33 5.54
N GLY A 96 -2.87 4.05 6.67
CA GLY A 96 -2.57 2.69 7.09
C GLY A 96 -3.34 2.32 8.35
N PHE A 97 -3.99 1.15 8.33
CA PHE A 97 -4.68 0.54 9.46
C PHE A 97 -3.93 -0.69 9.92
N VAL A 98 -3.47 -0.67 11.17
CA VAL A 98 -2.70 -1.75 11.79
C VAL A 98 -3.62 -2.51 12.76
N ASN A 99 -3.75 -3.81 12.56
CA ASN A 99 -4.35 -4.68 13.56
C ASN A 99 -3.30 -4.93 14.64
N SER A 100 -3.44 -4.31 15.79
CA SER A 100 -2.45 -4.38 16.87
C SER A 100 -3.06 -4.62 18.23
N THR A 101 -2.21 -4.88 19.21
CA THR A 101 -2.60 -4.88 20.62
C THR A 101 -3.00 -3.49 21.09
N ASP A 102 -3.79 -3.40 22.17
CA ASP A 102 -4.37 -2.14 22.64
C ASP A 102 -3.33 -1.09 23.07
N ASN A 103 -2.19 -1.55 23.58
CA ASN A 103 -1.09 -0.68 24.04
C ASN A 103 0.02 -0.46 23.00
N PHE A 104 -0.16 -0.93 21.78
CA PHE A 104 0.81 -0.75 20.71
C PHE A 104 0.89 0.72 20.29
N GLN A 105 2.10 1.27 20.16
CA GLN A 105 2.34 2.69 19.85
C GLN A 105 3.28 2.92 18.65
N ASP A 106 3.79 1.85 18.04
CA ASP A 106 4.74 1.92 16.95
C ASP A 106 4.10 1.82 15.55
N GLN A 107 2.82 2.21 15.41
CA GLN A 107 2.11 2.24 14.11
C GLN A 107 2.90 3.00 13.03
N PRO A 108 3.51 4.17 13.33
CA PRO A 108 4.32 4.87 12.33
C PRO A 108 5.49 4.04 11.81
N LYS A 109 6.17 3.27 12.67
CA LYS A 109 7.28 2.40 12.26
C LYS A 109 6.80 1.28 11.34
N VAL A 110 5.64 0.71 11.61
CA VAL A 110 5.01 -0.31 10.77
C VAL A 110 4.66 0.27 9.39
N ILE A 111 3.96 1.39 9.35
CA ILE A 111 3.51 2.00 8.10
C ILE A 111 4.67 2.60 7.29
N ASN A 112 5.82 2.85 7.90
CA ASN A 112 7.04 3.20 7.17
C ASN A 112 7.38 2.17 6.07
N GLY A 113 7.01 0.90 6.23
CA GLY A 113 7.20 -0.10 5.18
C GLY A 113 6.55 0.28 3.86
N ALA A 114 5.36 0.87 3.90
CA ALA A 114 4.69 1.39 2.71
C ALA A 114 5.26 2.73 2.27
N SER A 115 5.47 3.67 3.18
CA SER A 115 5.98 5.00 2.86
C SER A 115 7.38 4.95 2.24
N ASP A 116 8.28 4.15 2.80
CA ASP A 116 9.64 3.98 2.29
C ASP A 116 9.64 3.38 0.87
N LEU A 117 8.77 2.40 0.62
CA LEU A 117 8.63 1.82 -0.71
C LEU A 117 8.13 2.85 -1.72
N ILE A 118 7.07 3.57 -1.41
CA ILE A 118 6.50 4.60 -2.30
C ILE A 118 7.54 5.69 -2.60
N ALA A 119 8.26 6.16 -1.58
CA ALA A 119 9.35 7.13 -1.77
C ALA A 119 10.49 6.57 -2.62
N SER A 120 10.87 5.32 -2.42
CA SER A 120 11.94 4.66 -3.19
C SER A 120 11.58 4.47 -4.67
N VAL A 121 10.30 4.19 -4.97
CA VAL A 121 9.83 3.99 -6.35
C VAL A 121 9.61 5.32 -7.06
N PHE A 122 8.93 6.27 -6.41
CA PHE A 122 8.47 7.51 -7.05
C PHE A 122 9.35 8.73 -6.75
N GLY A 123 10.34 8.61 -5.87
CA GLY A 123 11.20 9.74 -5.49
C GLY A 123 10.38 10.88 -4.90
N ASP A 124 10.65 12.11 -5.34
CA ASP A 124 9.92 13.30 -4.86
C ASP A 124 8.40 13.21 -5.10
N ALA A 125 7.98 12.57 -6.19
CA ALA A 125 6.57 12.32 -6.47
C ALA A 125 5.92 11.34 -5.47
N GLY A 126 6.71 10.56 -4.75
CA GLY A 126 6.26 9.64 -3.71
C GLY A 126 6.09 10.28 -2.33
N MET A 127 6.52 11.52 -2.13
CA MET A 127 6.36 12.23 -0.86
C MET A 127 4.89 12.60 -0.62
N HIS A 128 4.31 12.03 0.43
CA HIS A 128 2.86 12.02 0.66
C HIS A 128 2.52 12.43 2.11
N THR A 129 1.30 12.86 2.32
CA THR A 129 0.72 12.99 3.66
C THR A 129 0.27 11.62 4.16
N ARG A 130 0.15 11.43 5.47
CA ARG A 130 -0.09 10.10 6.04
C ARG A 130 -0.91 10.13 7.32
N ALA A 131 -1.73 9.09 7.51
CA ALA A 131 -2.24 8.67 8.80
C ALA A 131 -1.88 7.19 9.04
N ALA A 132 -1.40 6.90 10.23
CA ALA A 132 -1.01 5.56 10.67
C ALA A 132 -1.65 5.28 12.02
N VAL A 133 -2.68 4.43 12.04
CA VAL A 133 -3.49 4.16 13.23
C VAL A 133 -3.69 2.67 13.41
N SER A 134 -3.97 2.26 14.66
CA SER A 134 -4.41 0.92 14.96
C SER A 134 -5.93 0.81 14.93
N VAL A 135 -6.40 -0.39 14.64
CA VAL A 135 -7.79 -0.80 14.76
C VAL A 135 -7.88 -2.05 15.62
N ASN A 136 -9.02 -2.27 16.24
CA ASN A 136 -9.24 -3.42 17.11
C ASN A 136 -9.18 -4.77 16.38
N SER A 137 -9.67 -4.79 15.14
CA SER A 137 -9.63 -5.96 14.27
C SER A 137 -9.70 -5.57 12.80
N LEU A 138 -9.26 -6.46 11.93
CA LEU A 138 -9.40 -6.33 10.50
C LEU A 138 -10.11 -7.57 9.92
N PRO A 139 -10.78 -7.44 8.78
CA PRO A 139 -11.38 -8.57 8.09
C PRO A 139 -10.37 -9.71 7.91
N LEU A 140 -10.83 -10.96 8.02
CA LEU A 140 -10.02 -12.18 7.82
C LEU A 140 -8.83 -12.32 8.78
N GLY A 141 -8.79 -11.54 9.87
CA GLY A 141 -7.66 -11.52 10.79
C GLY A 141 -6.38 -10.92 10.21
N LEU A 142 -6.49 -10.10 9.17
CA LEU A 142 -5.36 -9.44 8.51
C LEU A 142 -4.58 -8.57 9.51
N SER A 143 -3.26 -8.47 9.29
CA SER A 143 -2.38 -7.62 10.08
C SER A 143 -2.47 -6.15 9.69
N LEU A 144 -2.69 -5.88 8.40
CA LEU A 144 -2.75 -4.54 7.83
C LEU A 144 -3.74 -4.43 6.69
N ILE A 145 -4.39 -3.26 6.59
CA ILE A 145 -5.00 -2.75 5.37
C ILE A 145 -4.41 -1.36 5.12
N HIS A 146 -3.93 -1.15 3.91
CA HIS A 146 -3.40 0.12 3.45
C HIS A 146 -4.32 0.72 2.40
N ILE A 147 -4.80 1.93 2.64
CA ILE A 147 -5.64 2.67 1.71
C ILE A 147 -4.79 3.79 1.12
N SER A 148 -4.64 3.79 -0.18
CA SER A 148 -4.06 4.92 -0.92
C SER A 148 -5.16 5.85 -1.37
N GLU A 149 -5.07 7.12 -1.01
CA GLU A 149 -5.97 8.19 -1.43
C GLU A 149 -5.17 9.44 -1.80
N PRO A 150 -5.72 10.25 -2.65
CA PRO A 150 -5.68 10.07 -4.09
C PRO A 150 -4.25 10.25 -4.61
N THR A 151 -3.97 9.64 -5.75
CA THR A 151 -2.75 9.86 -6.52
C THR A 151 -3.07 10.79 -7.67
N ARG A 152 -2.25 11.83 -7.89
CA ARG A 152 -2.43 12.72 -9.03
C ARG A 152 -1.98 12.04 -10.31
N HIS A 153 -2.90 11.89 -11.24
CA HIS A 153 -2.72 11.28 -12.55
C HIS A 153 -2.67 12.36 -13.63
N SER A 154 -1.86 12.19 -14.67
CA SER A 154 -1.92 13.01 -15.88
C SER A 154 -2.91 12.42 -16.87
N ASP A 155 -3.54 13.28 -17.63
CA ASP A 155 -4.35 12.89 -18.78
C ASP A 155 -3.50 12.14 -19.81
#